data_237168aca19ea4ca64f890bf9d45a03d
#
_entry.id   237168aca19ea4ca64f890bf9d45a03d
#
_cell.length_a   1.000
_cell.length_b   1.000
_cell.length_c   1.000
_cell.angle_alpha   90.00
_cell.angle_beta   90.00
_cell.angle_gamma   90.00
#
_symmetry.space_group_name_H-M   'P 1'
#
loop_
_entity.id
_entity.type
_entity.pdbx_description
1 polymer ?
#
loop_
_entity_poly.entity_id
_entity_poly.type
_entity_poly.pdbx_seq_one_letter_code
_entity_poly.pdbx_strand_id
1 'polypeptide(L)'
;MKIIPMKRWYLFLLVGIVLFAAGFGSGVVLDDQIFSTPTPTRTSTATPTETITPSATNSPTASFTPSLTPTKTLTPSITPSPTITLTPSQTPTPSNTPTITPTQVVQARVLVQSNCRYGPGSAYLYEWGLFPKNRVTVLGRNQDGTWVYVDPWTYIDYCWVKTEFLEILSGDVESLVQIRTLLPYTEFYWAPRNVSSSRVESGDIMVNWDLVPMSLDDDRGYLIEAWLCQDGQLRFTPLHFWNPPAFLHDEPGCLEPSSARIYTAEKHGYTTWVLINIPPYLTPTPTPEPSEKP
;
A
#
# COMPACT_ATOMS: atom_id res chain seq x y z
N MET A 1 -31.02 -24.29 37.41
CA MET A 1 -29.91 -25.20 37.06
C MET A 1 -30.53 -26.50 36.57
N LYS A 2 -30.72 -26.67 35.23
CA LYS A 2 -31.33 -27.84 34.62
C LYS A 2 -30.24 -28.81 34.21
N ILE A 3 -30.22 -29.96 34.85
CA ILE A 3 -29.28 -31.04 34.57
C ILE A 3 -29.77 -31.75 33.29
N ILE A 4 -28.98 -31.65 32.19
CA ILE A 4 -29.24 -32.37 30.96
C ILE A 4 -28.69 -33.81 31.11
N PRO A 5 -29.49 -34.86 30.89
CA PRO A 5 -29.04 -36.23 31.13
C PRO A 5 -28.00 -36.67 30.10
N MET A 6 -26.88 -37.13 30.61
CA MET A 6 -25.65 -37.60 29.92
C MET A 6 -25.86 -38.82 28.98
N LYS A 7 -27.10 -39.31 28.80
CA LYS A 7 -27.39 -40.55 28.08
C LYS A 7 -27.47 -40.45 26.55
N ARG A 8 -27.47 -39.22 26.00
CA ARG A 8 -27.59 -39.01 24.54
C ARG A 8 -26.22 -38.95 23.78
N TRP A 9 -25.13 -38.73 24.48
CA TRP A 9 -23.82 -38.62 23.85
C TRP A 9 -23.18 -39.96 23.48
N TYR A 10 -23.47 -41.03 24.27
CA TYR A 10 -22.97 -42.36 23.96
C TYR A 10 -23.61 -42.98 22.72
N LEU A 11 -24.83 -42.57 22.36
CA LEU A 11 -25.53 -43.08 21.17
C LEU A 11 -24.86 -42.60 19.86
N PHE A 12 -24.35 -41.36 19.83
CA PHE A 12 -23.66 -40.84 18.67
C PHE A 12 -22.24 -41.42 18.52
N LEU A 13 -21.56 -41.75 19.62
CA LEU A 13 -20.26 -42.39 19.59
C LEU A 13 -20.34 -43.83 19.08
N LEU A 14 -21.37 -44.60 19.47
CA LEU A 14 -21.58 -45.97 18.99
C LEU A 14 -21.99 -46.02 17.51
N VAL A 15 -22.80 -45.11 17.03
CA VAL A 15 -23.18 -45.00 15.60
C VAL A 15 -21.95 -44.63 14.73
N GLY A 16 -21.07 -43.75 15.21
CA GLY A 16 -19.81 -43.38 14.51
C GLY A 16 -18.85 -44.57 14.35
N ILE A 17 -18.73 -45.41 15.39
CA ILE A 17 -17.82 -46.57 15.37
C ILE A 17 -18.37 -47.68 14.44
N VAL A 18 -19.68 -47.89 14.39
CA VAL A 18 -20.30 -48.90 13.51
C VAL A 18 -20.17 -48.50 12.03
N LEU A 19 -20.28 -47.22 11.68
CA LEU A 19 -20.11 -46.75 10.32
C LEU A 19 -18.63 -46.80 9.86
N PHE A 20 -17.68 -46.70 10.79
CA PHE A 20 -16.25 -46.81 10.47
C PHE A 20 -15.79 -48.26 10.25
N ALA A 21 -16.44 -49.22 10.92
CA ALA A 21 -16.15 -50.65 10.77
C ALA A 21 -16.76 -51.31 9.51
N ALA A 22 -17.79 -50.68 8.90
CA ALA A 22 -18.44 -51.20 7.70
C ALA A 22 -17.79 -50.73 6.37
N GLY A 23 -16.82 -49.82 6.44
CA GLY A 23 -16.14 -49.23 5.27
C GLY A 23 -14.83 -49.90 4.84
N PHE A 24 -14.33 -50.91 5.56
CA PHE A 24 -13.05 -51.57 5.26
C PHE A 24 -13.25 -53.01 4.77
N GLY A 25 -13.84 -53.17 3.62
CA GLY A 25 -14.01 -54.48 3.04
C GLY A 25 -14.39 -54.44 1.58
N SER A 26 -13.54 -53.93 0.71
CA SER A 26 -13.65 -54.20 -0.72
C SER A 26 -12.28 -54.02 -1.36
N GLY A 27 -11.76 -55.11 -1.90
CA GLY A 27 -10.53 -55.42 -2.51
C GLY A 27 -9.78 -54.37 -3.30
N VAL A 28 -8.54 -54.21 -2.94
CA VAL A 28 -7.52 -53.56 -3.77
C VAL A 28 -6.97 -54.64 -4.68
N VAL A 29 -7.29 -54.57 -5.97
CA VAL A 29 -6.54 -55.25 -7.05
C VAL A 29 -5.35 -54.35 -7.34
N LEU A 30 -4.15 -54.81 -6.99
CA LEU A 30 -2.89 -54.19 -7.36
C LEU A 30 -2.63 -54.49 -8.83
N ASP A 31 -2.79 -53.47 -9.65
CA ASP A 31 -2.30 -53.46 -11.03
C ASP A 31 -0.91 -52.81 -11.03
N ASP A 32 0.12 -53.62 -11.23
CA ASP A 32 1.52 -53.26 -11.29
C ASP A 32 1.79 -52.50 -12.60
N GLN A 33 1.53 -51.20 -12.62
CA GLN A 33 2.04 -50.33 -13.69
C GLN A 33 3.41 -49.79 -13.31
N ILE A 34 4.43 -50.39 -13.93
CA ILE A 34 5.82 -49.94 -13.86
C ILE A 34 5.94 -48.59 -14.55
N PHE A 35 5.90 -47.48 -13.81
CA PHE A 35 6.24 -46.19 -14.34
C PHE A 35 7.76 -46.05 -14.42
N SER A 36 8.29 -46.14 -15.64
CA SER A 36 9.65 -45.80 -15.98
C SER A 36 9.90 -44.32 -15.73
N THR A 37 10.70 -43.97 -14.76
CA THR A 37 11.15 -42.60 -14.48
C THR A 37 12.01 -42.10 -15.64
N PRO A 38 11.68 -41.00 -16.33
CA PRO A 38 12.56 -40.46 -17.35
C PRO A 38 13.83 -39.88 -16.70
N THR A 39 14.97 -40.36 -17.10
CA THR A 39 16.27 -39.82 -16.75
C THR A 39 16.39 -38.38 -17.29
N PRO A 40 16.79 -37.38 -16.47
CA PRO A 40 16.98 -36.04 -16.98
C PRO A 40 18.18 -35.99 -17.93
N THR A 41 17.90 -35.67 -19.19
CA THR A 41 18.90 -35.36 -20.20
C THR A 41 19.59 -34.05 -19.81
N ARG A 42 20.91 -34.07 -19.65
CA ARG A 42 21.70 -32.86 -19.43
C ARG A 42 21.61 -31.95 -20.65
N THR A 43 20.95 -30.80 -20.48
CA THR A 43 20.98 -29.71 -21.46
C THR A 43 22.34 -29.03 -21.37
N SER A 44 23.04 -28.95 -22.49
CA SER A 44 24.33 -28.28 -22.62
C SER A 44 24.23 -26.80 -22.26
N THR A 45 25.08 -26.37 -21.35
CA THR A 45 25.30 -24.97 -20.95
C THR A 45 25.73 -24.16 -22.14
N ALA A 46 24.97 -23.09 -22.43
CA ALA A 46 25.36 -22.08 -23.42
C ALA A 46 26.55 -21.29 -22.89
N THR A 47 27.59 -21.19 -23.69
CA THR A 47 28.78 -20.38 -23.45
C THR A 47 28.40 -18.90 -23.38
N PRO A 48 28.88 -18.12 -22.40
CA PRO A 48 28.59 -16.69 -22.36
C PRO A 48 29.23 -15.97 -23.55
N THR A 49 28.41 -15.27 -24.31
CA THR A 49 28.83 -14.36 -25.37
C THR A 49 29.49 -13.13 -24.73
N GLU A 50 30.67 -12.80 -25.21
CA GLU A 50 31.44 -11.64 -24.72
C GLU A 50 30.66 -10.33 -24.91
N THR A 51 30.49 -9.58 -23.83
CA THR A 51 29.91 -8.24 -23.82
C THR A 51 30.90 -7.26 -24.44
N ILE A 52 30.52 -6.63 -25.53
CA ILE A 52 31.29 -5.55 -26.14
C ILE A 52 31.19 -4.32 -25.25
N THR A 53 32.31 -3.95 -24.63
CA THR A 53 32.46 -2.71 -23.86
C THR A 53 32.35 -1.52 -24.81
N PRO A 54 31.49 -0.51 -24.56
CA PRO A 54 31.47 0.69 -25.38
C PRO A 54 32.75 1.50 -25.17
N SER A 55 33.45 1.75 -26.28
CA SER A 55 34.64 2.62 -26.36
C SER A 55 34.24 4.08 -26.09
N ALA A 56 34.97 4.75 -25.20
CA ALA A 56 34.76 6.15 -24.90
C ALA A 56 35.04 7.02 -26.12
N THR A 57 34.05 7.76 -26.58
CA THR A 57 34.17 8.76 -27.64
C THR A 57 34.76 10.02 -27.02
N ASN A 58 35.94 10.42 -27.47
CA ASN A 58 36.58 11.69 -27.10
C ASN A 58 35.75 12.87 -27.59
N SER A 59 35.23 13.68 -26.69
CA SER A 59 34.61 14.98 -26.99
C SER A 59 35.69 16.01 -27.38
N PRO A 60 35.52 16.80 -28.45
CA PRO A 60 36.48 17.81 -28.81
C PRO A 60 36.47 18.98 -27.82
N THR A 61 37.63 19.26 -27.24
CA THR A 61 37.88 20.43 -26.39
C THR A 61 37.90 21.68 -27.27
N ALA A 62 37.01 22.64 -26.98
CA ALA A 62 37.04 23.95 -27.61
C ALA A 62 38.30 24.72 -27.16
N SER A 63 39.19 24.98 -28.10
CA SER A 63 40.38 25.84 -27.93
C SER A 63 39.95 27.29 -28.09
N PHE A 64 40.12 28.11 -27.04
CA PHE A 64 39.97 29.57 -27.15
C PHE A 64 41.31 30.18 -27.54
N THR A 65 41.36 30.82 -28.70
CA THR A 65 42.51 31.63 -29.14
C THR A 65 42.38 33.01 -28.52
N PRO A 66 43.34 33.50 -27.72
CA PRO A 66 43.31 34.87 -27.22
C PRO A 66 43.66 35.85 -28.32
N SER A 67 42.75 36.74 -28.66
CA SER A 67 42.98 37.87 -29.53
C SER A 67 43.59 39.07 -28.71
N LEU A 68 44.79 39.46 -28.98
CA LEU A 68 45.41 40.61 -28.36
C LEU A 68 44.96 41.90 -29.06
N THR A 69 44.03 42.63 -28.48
CA THR A 69 43.66 43.97 -28.86
C THR A 69 44.39 44.99 -27.93
N PRO A 70 45.21 45.93 -28.39
CA PRO A 70 45.88 46.88 -27.49
C PRO A 70 44.85 47.88 -26.95
N THR A 71 44.62 47.87 -25.65
CA THR A 71 43.79 48.85 -24.93
C THR A 71 44.68 50.07 -24.58
N LYS A 72 44.21 51.23 -24.96
CA LYS A 72 44.86 52.52 -24.60
C LYS A 72 44.82 52.72 -23.08
N THR A 73 45.99 52.90 -22.49
CA THR A 73 46.18 53.26 -21.09
C THR A 73 45.65 54.67 -20.82
N LEU A 74 44.63 54.78 -20.02
CA LEU A 74 44.12 56.03 -19.46
C LEU A 74 44.90 56.34 -18.18
N THR A 75 45.41 57.54 -18.07
CA THR A 75 46.13 58.08 -16.90
C THR A 75 45.24 58.08 -15.68
N PRO A 76 45.68 57.59 -14.50
CA PRO A 76 44.87 57.58 -13.30
C PRO A 76 44.63 58.99 -12.78
N SER A 77 43.40 59.46 -12.74
CA SER A 77 42.95 60.62 -12.00
C SER A 77 42.80 60.27 -10.55
N ILE A 78 43.48 61.00 -9.65
CA ILE A 78 43.39 60.80 -8.21
C ILE A 78 42.07 61.41 -7.73
N THR A 79 41.00 60.58 -7.60
CA THR A 79 39.76 60.98 -6.93
C THR A 79 39.93 60.70 -5.43
N PRO A 80 39.61 61.62 -4.50
CA PRO A 80 39.72 61.36 -3.08
C PRO A 80 38.69 60.21 -2.70
N SER A 81 39.23 59.20 -2.08
CA SER A 81 38.46 58.05 -1.60
C SER A 81 37.47 58.50 -0.53
N PRO A 82 36.18 58.12 -0.61
CA PRO A 82 35.25 58.41 0.46
C PRO A 82 35.65 57.61 1.73
N THR A 83 35.71 58.32 2.86
CA THR A 83 35.93 57.73 4.18
C THR A 83 34.84 56.69 4.45
N ILE A 84 35.22 55.45 4.67
CA ILE A 84 34.31 54.39 5.02
C ILE A 84 33.84 54.63 6.47
N THR A 85 32.64 55.17 6.63
CA THR A 85 31.96 55.17 7.94
C THR A 85 31.52 53.75 8.24
N LEU A 86 32.09 53.15 9.29
CA LEU A 86 31.68 51.84 9.75
C LEU A 86 30.23 51.90 10.21
N THR A 87 29.32 51.34 9.41
CA THR A 87 27.94 51.11 9.84
C THR A 87 27.96 50.14 11.00
N PRO A 88 27.24 50.40 12.14
CA PRO A 88 27.20 49.46 13.24
C PRO A 88 26.66 48.13 12.76
N SER A 89 27.46 47.08 12.94
CA SER A 89 27.07 45.69 12.69
C SER A 89 25.88 45.36 13.55
N GLN A 90 24.78 44.95 12.95
CA GLN A 90 23.64 44.50 13.67
C GLN A 90 24.03 43.22 14.46
N THR A 91 23.98 43.31 15.78
CA THR A 91 24.16 42.14 16.65
C THR A 91 23.08 41.10 16.28
N PRO A 92 23.44 39.85 15.93
CA PRO A 92 22.44 38.85 15.61
C PRO A 92 21.53 38.63 16.81
N THR A 93 20.24 38.88 16.62
CA THR A 93 19.21 38.55 17.61
C THR A 93 19.29 37.04 17.87
N PRO A 94 19.33 36.59 19.16
CA PRO A 94 19.37 35.16 19.43
C PRO A 94 18.17 34.47 18.77
N SER A 95 18.43 33.63 17.78
CA SER A 95 17.43 32.76 17.18
C SER A 95 17.02 31.75 18.22
N ASN A 96 15.73 31.66 18.51
CA ASN A 96 15.18 30.60 19.38
C ASN A 96 15.56 29.26 18.78
N THR A 97 16.55 28.59 19.38
CA THR A 97 16.87 27.21 19.05
C THR A 97 15.65 26.36 19.36
N PRO A 98 15.04 25.64 18.40
CA PRO A 98 13.91 24.78 18.70
C PRO A 98 14.35 23.77 19.77
N THR A 99 13.72 23.84 20.94
CA THR A 99 13.89 22.84 21.98
C THR A 99 13.34 21.53 21.41
N ILE A 100 14.15 20.48 21.36
CA ILE A 100 13.72 19.16 20.94
C ILE A 100 12.71 18.68 21.99
N THR A 101 11.42 18.79 21.72
CA THR A 101 10.39 18.17 22.54
C THR A 101 10.57 16.65 22.42
N PRO A 102 10.78 15.90 23.51
CA PRO A 102 10.93 14.46 23.42
C PRO A 102 9.66 13.88 22.77
N THR A 103 9.82 13.16 21.67
CA THR A 103 8.72 12.46 21.03
C THR A 103 8.16 11.45 22.03
N GLN A 104 6.92 11.63 22.43
CA GLN A 104 6.27 10.78 23.41
C GLN A 104 6.05 9.39 22.76
N VAL A 105 6.65 8.36 23.35
CA VAL A 105 6.48 6.98 22.90
C VAL A 105 5.09 6.51 23.30
N VAL A 106 4.27 6.17 22.32
CA VAL A 106 2.92 5.61 22.55
C VAL A 106 3.04 4.12 22.72
N GLN A 107 2.63 3.62 23.88
CA GLN A 107 2.61 2.19 24.18
C GLN A 107 1.17 1.72 24.37
N ALA A 108 0.89 0.52 23.89
CA ALA A 108 -0.42 -0.09 23.99
C ALA A 108 -0.34 -1.57 24.36
N ARG A 109 -1.49 -2.11 24.76
CA ARG A 109 -1.69 -3.51 25.05
C ARG A 109 -2.88 -4.04 24.23
N VAL A 110 -2.73 -5.21 23.65
CA VAL A 110 -3.80 -5.88 22.90
C VAL A 110 -4.87 -6.38 23.86
N LEU A 111 -6.12 -6.00 23.61
CA LEU A 111 -7.29 -6.36 24.44
C LEU A 111 -7.89 -7.70 24.00
N VAL A 112 -8.01 -7.88 22.69
CA VAL A 112 -8.63 -9.06 22.06
C VAL A 112 -7.73 -9.61 20.97
N GLN A 113 -7.86 -10.89 20.64
CA GLN A 113 -7.15 -11.46 19.50
C GLN A 113 -7.49 -10.67 18.23
N SER A 114 -6.47 -10.18 17.54
CA SER A 114 -6.63 -9.28 16.42
C SER A 114 -5.70 -9.65 15.27
N ASN A 115 -6.14 -9.35 14.05
CA ASN A 115 -5.33 -9.51 12.86
C ASN A 115 -4.41 -8.29 12.70
N CYS A 116 -3.12 -8.55 12.63
CA CYS A 116 -2.12 -7.62 12.15
C CYS A 116 -2.04 -7.70 10.62
N ARG A 117 -2.07 -6.57 9.92
CA ARG A 117 -2.20 -6.51 8.47
C ARG A 117 -1.12 -5.66 7.83
N TYR A 118 -0.90 -5.83 6.54
CA TYR A 118 0.07 -5.03 5.78
C TYR A 118 -0.36 -3.57 5.55
N GLY A 119 -1.62 -3.24 5.77
CA GLY A 119 -2.12 -1.87 5.60
C GLY A 119 -3.29 -1.53 6.52
N PRO A 120 -3.67 -0.24 6.59
CA PRO A 120 -4.67 0.29 7.52
C PRO A 120 -6.10 -0.01 7.04
N GLY A 121 -6.53 -1.25 7.14
CA GLY A 121 -7.89 -1.66 6.75
C GLY A 121 -8.08 -3.18 6.72
N SER A 122 -9.32 -3.62 6.85
CA SER A 122 -9.67 -5.04 6.77
C SER A 122 -9.47 -5.63 5.36
N ALA A 123 -9.39 -4.78 4.34
CA ALA A 123 -9.14 -5.15 2.95
C ALA A 123 -7.71 -5.67 2.69
N TYR A 124 -6.76 -5.30 3.55
CA TYR A 124 -5.38 -5.74 3.41
C TYR A 124 -5.19 -7.18 3.87
N LEU A 125 -4.21 -7.86 3.26
CA LEU A 125 -3.83 -9.21 3.65
C LEU A 125 -3.42 -9.26 5.11
N TYR A 126 -3.77 -10.37 5.73
CA TYR A 126 -3.33 -10.75 7.06
C TYR A 126 -1.84 -11.08 7.05
N GLU A 127 -1.12 -10.60 8.02
CA GLU A 127 0.29 -10.89 8.24
C GLU A 127 0.47 -11.79 9.46
N TRP A 128 -0.01 -11.33 10.63
CA TRP A 128 0.13 -12.04 11.90
C TRP A 128 -1.08 -11.89 12.81
N GLY A 129 -1.15 -12.78 13.83
CA GLY A 129 -2.10 -12.67 14.94
C GLY A 129 -1.46 -11.98 16.14
N LEU A 130 -2.11 -10.93 16.64
CA LEU A 130 -1.81 -10.37 17.95
C LEU A 130 -2.77 -10.97 18.98
N PHE A 131 -2.24 -11.34 20.14
CA PHE A 131 -2.98 -12.00 21.20
C PHE A 131 -3.20 -11.08 22.39
N PRO A 132 -4.27 -11.29 23.19
CA PRO A 132 -4.53 -10.53 24.39
C PRO A 132 -3.31 -10.48 25.30
N LYS A 133 -3.05 -9.29 25.87
CA LYS A 133 -1.90 -8.96 26.73
C LYS A 133 -0.56 -8.75 25.99
N ASN A 134 -0.46 -9.01 24.68
CA ASN A 134 0.73 -8.58 23.94
C ASN A 134 0.90 -7.06 24.09
N ARG A 135 2.15 -6.62 24.31
CA ARG A 135 2.51 -5.22 24.31
C ARG A 135 3.00 -4.81 22.94
N VAL A 136 2.67 -3.60 22.53
CA VAL A 136 3.08 -3.03 21.25
C VAL A 136 3.50 -1.57 21.46
N THR A 137 4.46 -1.11 20.66
CA THR A 137 4.76 0.31 20.49
C THR A 137 4.00 0.83 19.29
N VAL A 138 3.25 1.91 19.45
CA VAL A 138 2.52 2.55 18.36
C VAL A 138 3.43 3.57 17.69
N LEU A 139 3.69 3.38 16.39
CA LEU A 139 4.67 4.15 15.62
C LEU A 139 4.02 5.23 14.74
N GLY A 140 2.75 5.03 14.37
CA GLY A 140 2.01 5.94 13.53
C GLY A 140 0.55 5.53 13.41
N ARG A 141 -0.22 6.34 12.70
CA ARG A 141 -1.66 6.12 12.50
C ARG A 141 -2.10 6.38 11.06
N ASN A 142 -3.28 5.91 10.70
CA ASN A 142 -3.96 6.34 9.48
C ASN A 142 -4.61 7.72 9.67
N GLN A 143 -5.30 8.22 8.64
CA GLN A 143 -5.85 9.58 8.61
C GLN A 143 -6.82 9.85 9.78
N ASP A 144 -7.70 8.93 10.09
CA ASP A 144 -8.76 9.05 11.09
C ASP A 144 -8.44 8.41 12.46
N GLY A 145 -7.23 7.87 12.63
CA GLY A 145 -6.79 7.23 13.88
C GLY A 145 -7.47 5.87 14.16
N THR A 146 -8.28 5.34 13.24
CA THR A 146 -8.96 4.06 13.43
C THR A 146 -8.04 2.85 13.30
N TRP A 147 -6.89 3.02 12.63
CA TRP A 147 -5.82 2.04 12.48
C TRP A 147 -4.49 2.63 12.89
N VAL A 148 -3.69 1.83 13.59
CA VAL A 148 -2.34 2.20 14.02
C VAL A 148 -1.32 1.18 13.53
N TYR A 149 -0.14 1.71 13.21
CA TYR A 149 1.03 0.92 12.84
C TYR A 149 1.86 0.64 14.08
N VAL A 150 2.12 -0.62 14.35
CA VAL A 150 2.70 -1.07 15.61
C VAL A 150 3.95 -1.91 15.42
N ASP A 151 4.85 -1.80 16.41
CA ASP A 151 5.93 -2.74 16.69
C ASP A 151 5.45 -3.70 17.79
N PRO A 152 5.27 -4.98 17.50
CA PRO A 152 4.75 -5.96 18.46
C PRO A 152 5.81 -6.51 19.44
N TRP A 153 7.01 -5.94 19.50
CA TRP A 153 8.11 -6.35 20.39
C TRP A 153 8.49 -7.84 20.29
N THR A 154 8.28 -8.43 19.15
CA THR A 154 8.60 -9.84 18.87
C THR A 154 9.49 -9.91 17.63
N TYR A 155 9.77 -11.11 17.16
CA TYR A 155 10.43 -11.34 15.86
C TYR A 155 9.50 -11.08 14.66
N ILE A 156 8.26 -10.65 14.92
CA ILE A 156 7.24 -10.34 13.93
C ILE A 156 7.48 -8.93 13.42
N ASP A 157 7.35 -8.73 12.13
CA ASP A 157 7.49 -7.42 11.51
C ASP A 157 6.38 -6.45 11.93
N TYR A 158 6.63 -5.17 11.72
CA TYR A 158 5.66 -4.10 11.98
C TYR A 158 4.41 -4.28 11.14
N CYS A 159 3.26 -3.99 11.71
CA CYS A 159 1.99 -4.21 11.05
C CYS A 159 0.90 -3.23 11.50
N TRP A 160 -0.21 -3.24 10.79
CA TRP A 160 -1.37 -2.42 11.10
C TRP A 160 -2.40 -3.20 11.92
N VAL A 161 -2.89 -2.58 12.97
CA VAL A 161 -3.96 -3.12 13.81
C VAL A 161 -5.01 -2.06 14.08
N LYS A 162 -6.27 -2.48 14.25
CA LYS A 162 -7.37 -1.56 14.55
C LYS A 162 -7.21 -0.98 15.94
N THR A 163 -7.31 0.33 16.07
CA THR A 163 -7.07 1.06 17.34
C THR A 163 -8.00 0.59 18.47
N GLU A 164 -9.26 0.28 18.15
CA GLU A 164 -10.25 -0.20 19.13
C GLU A 164 -9.87 -1.52 19.82
N PHE A 165 -8.95 -2.30 19.24
CA PHE A 165 -8.46 -3.55 19.84
C PHE A 165 -7.30 -3.35 20.79
N LEU A 166 -6.90 -2.09 21.03
CA LEU A 166 -5.77 -1.72 21.85
C LEU A 166 -6.23 -0.89 23.07
N GLU A 167 -5.61 -1.15 24.22
CA GLU A 167 -5.62 -0.26 25.36
C GLU A 167 -4.36 0.59 25.32
N ILE A 168 -4.50 1.90 25.21
CA ILE A 168 -3.35 2.83 25.26
C ILE A 168 -2.86 2.95 26.69
N LEU A 169 -1.61 2.58 26.93
CA LEU A 169 -0.98 2.58 28.24
C LEU A 169 -0.26 3.89 28.52
N SER A 170 0.32 4.50 27.50
CA SER A 170 1.01 5.79 27.59
C SER A 170 1.01 6.50 26.25
N GLY A 171 1.07 7.84 26.28
CA GLY A 171 1.09 8.68 25.10
C GLY A 171 -0.30 8.93 24.53
N ASP A 172 -0.33 9.60 23.36
CA ASP A 172 -1.55 9.98 22.66
C ASP A 172 -1.44 9.58 21.18
N VAL A 173 -2.39 8.78 20.70
CA VAL A 173 -2.44 8.31 19.29
C VAL A 173 -2.63 9.47 18.33
N GLU A 174 -3.42 10.49 18.71
CA GLU A 174 -3.68 11.64 17.83
C GLU A 174 -2.43 12.50 17.60
N SER A 175 -1.47 12.46 18.53
CA SER A 175 -0.18 13.14 18.40
C SER A 175 0.76 12.46 17.39
N LEU A 176 0.48 11.22 16.99
CA LEU A 176 1.32 10.46 16.07
C LEU A 176 1.17 10.94 14.64
N VAL A 177 2.26 10.82 13.90
CA VAL A 177 2.28 11.12 12.47
C VAL A 177 1.39 10.14 11.69
N GLN A 178 0.75 10.66 10.66
CA GLN A 178 0.10 9.81 9.67
C GLN A 178 1.16 9.16 8.79
N ILE A 179 1.13 7.86 8.70
CA ILE A 179 2.10 7.11 7.90
C ILE A 179 1.42 6.28 6.82
N ARG A 180 2.19 5.93 5.82
CA ARG A 180 1.84 4.94 4.80
C ARG A 180 2.98 3.95 4.74
N THR A 181 2.66 2.67 4.65
CA THR A 181 3.63 1.60 4.54
C THR A 181 3.67 1.07 3.12
N LEU A 182 4.82 0.54 2.72
CA LEU A 182 4.93 -0.21 1.48
C LEU A 182 4.27 -1.57 1.68
N LEU A 183 3.53 -2.01 0.68
CA LEU A 183 2.97 -3.34 0.66
C LEU A 183 4.04 -4.36 0.23
N PRO A 184 4.00 -5.60 0.75
CA PRO A 184 4.88 -6.66 0.28
C PRO A 184 4.65 -6.91 -1.21
N TYR A 185 5.74 -6.90 -1.97
CA TYR A 185 5.68 -7.04 -3.42
C TYR A 185 5.87 -8.49 -3.86
N THR A 186 5.09 -8.89 -4.88
CA THR A 186 5.19 -10.20 -5.50
C THR A 186 5.23 -10.10 -7.02
N GLU A 187 5.89 -11.06 -7.66
CA GLU A 187 5.96 -11.23 -9.12
C GLU A 187 5.34 -12.54 -9.60
N PHE A 188 4.74 -13.33 -8.71
CA PHE A 188 4.19 -14.64 -9.06
C PHE A 188 3.01 -14.54 -10.04
N TYR A 189 2.28 -13.43 -9.97
CA TYR A 189 1.16 -13.13 -10.85
C TYR A 189 1.33 -11.73 -11.44
N TRP A 190 0.59 -11.45 -12.51
CA TRP A 190 0.64 -10.11 -13.12
C TRP A 190 -0.35 -9.15 -12.47
N ALA A 191 -0.05 -7.86 -12.62
CA ALA A 191 -0.97 -6.80 -12.22
C ALA A 191 -2.26 -6.84 -13.04
N PRO A 192 -3.39 -6.29 -12.53
CA PRO A 192 -4.64 -6.23 -13.26
C PRO A 192 -4.47 -5.60 -14.65
N ARG A 193 -5.12 -6.18 -15.68
CA ARG A 193 -5.07 -5.70 -17.06
C ARG A 193 -6.42 -5.19 -17.51
N ASN A 194 -6.43 -4.36 -18.56
CA ASN A 194 -7.64 -3.78 -19.15
C ASN A 194 -8.55 -3.12 -18.11
N VAL A 195 -7.91 -2.44 -17.14
CA VAL A 195 -8.61 -1.72 -16.06
C VAL A 195 -9.39 -0.56 -16.69
N SER A 196 -10.68 -0.55 -16.47
CA SER A 196 -11.60 0.48 -16.96
C SER A 196 -12.59 0.87 -15.87
N SER A 197 -13.10 2.08 -15.93
CA SER A 197 -14.12 2.55 -14.99
C SER A 197 -15.17 3.41 -15.68
N SER A 198 -16.37 3.40 -15.13
CA SER A 198 -17.48 4.24 -15.58
C SER A 198 -18.34 4.63 -14.39
N ARG A 199 -19.00 5.79 -14.46
CA ARG A 199 -20.04 6.13 -13.48
C ARG A 199 -21.36 5.48 -13.88
N VAL A 200 -22.02 4.87 -12.89
CA VAL A 200 -23.38 4.34 -13.02
C VAL A 200 -24.41 5.41 -12.62
N GLU A 201 -25.68 5.15 -12.85
CA GLU A 201 -26.76 6.12 -12.58
C GLU A 201 -26.83 6.60 -11.12
N SER A 202 -26.43 5.75 -10.16
CA SER A 202 -26.35 6.14 -8.73
C SER A 202 -25.24 7.16 -8.44
N GLY A 203 -24.32 7.41 -9.39
CA GLY A 203 -23.11 8.20 -9.19
C GLY A 203 -21.91 7.38 -8.75
N ASP A 204 -22.10 6.14 -8.35
CA ASP A 204 -21.02 5.20 -7.99
C ASP A 204 -20.13 4.91 -9.19
N ILE A 205 -18.92 4.45 -8.90
CA ILE A 205 -17.93 4.09 -9.92
C ILE A 205 -17.92 2.58 -10.06
N MET A 206 -18.29 2.09 -11.23
CA MET A 206 -18.07 0.70 -11.61
C MET A 206 -16.68 0.55 -12.20
N VAL A 207 -15.88 -0.37 -11.66
CA VAL A 207 -14.52 -0.69 -12.11
C VAL A 207 -14.48 -2.11 -12.63
N ASN A 208 -13.93 -2.30 -13.84
CA ASN A 208 -13.72 -3.59 -14.46
C ASN A 208 -12.24 -3.84 -14.77
N TRP A 209 -11.85 -5.10 -14.77
CA TRP A 209 -10.51 -5.58 -15.16
C TRP A 209 -10.58 -7.03 -15.60
N ASP A 210 -9.52 -7.52 -16.25
CA ASP A 210 -9.41 -8.93 -16.60
C ASP A 210 -9.07 -9.76 -15.35
N LEU A 211 -9.76 -10.90 -15.20
CA LEU A 211 -9.42 -11.87 -14.17
C LEU A 211 -7.98 -12.37 -14.34
N VAL A 212 -7.24 -12.39 -13.25
CA VAL A 212 -5.92 -13.01 -13.19
C VAL A 212 -6.12 -14.46 -12.73
N PRO A 213 -5.83 -15.46 -13.58
CA PRO A 213 -5.94 -16.85 -13.18
C PRO A 213 -4.87 -17.19 -12.15
N MET A 214 -5.30 -17.47 -10.94
CA MET A 214 -4.44 -17.86 -9.83
C MET A 214 -4.83 -19.25 -9.33
N SER A 215 -3.90 -19.96 -8.69
CA SER A 215 -4.24 -21.19 -7.97
C SER A 215 -5.16 -20.85 -6.78
N LEU A 216 -6.03 -21.79 -6.40
CA LEU A 216 -6.94 -21.58 -5.25
C LEU A 216 -6.19 -21.30 -3.93
N ASP A 217 -4.97 -21.84 -3.80
CA ASP A 217 -4.13 -21.62 -2.61
C ASP A 217 -3.50 -20.22 -2.59
N ASP A 218 -3.23 -19.64 -3.74
CA ASP A 218 -2.57 -18.34 -3.86
C ASP A 218 -3.57 -17.18 -3.92
N ASP A 219 -4.76 -17.41 -4.51
CA ASP A 219 -5.75 -16.37 -4.76
C ASP A 219 -6.19 -15.66 -3.47
N ARG A 220 -6.01 -14.36 -3.45
CA ARG A 220 -6.50 -13.43 -2.41
C ARG A 220 -7.28 -12.29 -3.03
N GLY A 221 -7.72 -12.43 -4.29
CA GLY A 221 -8.51 -11.45 -5.01
C GLY A 221 -7.75 -10.18 -5.34
N TYR A 222 -8.38 -9.04 -5.14
CA TYR A 222 -7.88 -7.73 -5.55
C TYR A 222 -8.03 -6.72 -4.42
N LEU A 223 -7.01 -5.91 -4.21
CA LEU A 223 -7.06 -4.74 -3.34
C LEU A 223 -7.27 -3.50 -4.22
N ILE A 224 -8.27 -2.69 -3.87
CA ILE A 224 -8.43 -1.34 -4.41
C ILE A 224 -8.17 -0.36 -3.27
N GLU A 225 -7.14 0.47 -3.42
CA GLU A 225 -6.92 1.63 -2.57
C GLU A 225 -7.52 2.85 -3.26
N ALA A 226 -8.53 3.44 -2.64
CA ALA A 226 -9.28 4.55 -3.21
C ALA A 226 -9.30 5.75 -2.26
N TRP A 227 -9.23 6.94 -2.83
CA TRP A 227 -9.51 8.21 -2.20
C TRP A 227 -10.81 8.70 -2.79
N LEU A 228 -11.92 8.46 -2.09
CA LEU A 228 -13.27 8.72 -2.56
C LEU A 228 -13.86 9.93 -1.84
N CYS A 229 -14.63 10.71 -2.55
CA CYS A 229 -15.39 11.80 -1.96
C CYS A 229 -16.54 11.23 -1.13
N GLN A 230 -16.58 11.58 0.14
CA GLN A 230 -17.65 11.23 1.07
C GLN A 230 -17.87 12.39 2.03
N ASP A 231 -19.09 12.86 2.19
CA ASP A 231 -19.43 14.03 3.02
C ASP A 231 -18.58 15.29 2.69
N GLY A 232 -18.27 15.51 1.41
CA GLY A 232 -17.48 16.66 0.95
C GLY A 232 -15.98 16.57 1.25
N GLN A 233 -15.47 15.42 1.68
CA GLN A 233 -14.05 15.19 1.99
C GLN A 233 -13.52 13.94 1.29
N LEU A 234 -12.28 14.00 0.83
CA LEU A 234 -11.60 12.80 0.33
C LEU A 234 -11.22 11.88 1.49
N ARG A 235 -11.81 10.69 1.51
CA ARG A 235 -11.54 9.64 2.48
C ARG A 235 -10.76 8.50 1.85
N PHE A 236 -9.70 8.07 2.52
CA PHE A 236 -8.97 6.88 2.11
C PHE A 236 -9.76 5.63 2.46
N THR A 237 -10.17 4.87 1.45
CA THR A 237 -11.05 3.71 1.58
C THR A 237 -10.43 2.51 0.88
N PRO A 238 -9.70 1.64 1.60
CA PRO A 238 -9.21 0.38 1.04
C PRO A 238 -10.33 -0.64 0.97
N LEU A 239 -10.49 -1.27 -0.19
CA LEU A 239 -11.56 -2.21 -0.50
C LEU A 239 -10.98 -3.51 -1.07
N HIS A 240 -11.61 -4.63 -0.74
CA HIS A 240 -11.24 -5.93 -1.24
C HIS A 240 -12.35 -6.51 -2.11
N PHE A 241 -11.98 -7.09 -3.25
CA PHE A 241 -12.88 -7.76 -4.17
C PHE A 241 -12.28 -9.09 -4.64
N TRP A 242 -13.12 -10.10 -4.75
CA TRP A 242 -12.71 -11.39 -5.30
C TRP A 242 -12.71 -11.38 -6.84
N ASN A 243 -13.66 -10.67 -7.45
CA ASN A 243 -13.88 -10.67 -8.90
C ASN A 243 -14.33 -9.29 -9.36
N PRO A 244 -14.13 -8.96 -10.65
CA PRO A 244 -14.80 -7.81 -11.28
C PRO A 244 -16.31 -8.10 -11.48
N PRO A 245 -17.16 -7.07 -11.59
CA PRO A 245 -16.85 -5.68 -11.37
C PRO A 245 -16.81 -5.29 -9.88
N ALA A 246 -16.04 -4.25 -9.56
CA ALA A 246 -16.12 -3.56 -8.26
C ALA A 246 -17.00 -2.32 -8.37
N PHE A 247 -17.68 -1.98 -7.27
CA PHE A 247 -18.44 -0.73 -7.16
C PHE A 247 -17.86 0.10 -6.01
N LEU A 248 -17.47 1.34 -6.31
CA LEU A 248 -16.91 2.29 -5.36
C LEU A 248 -17.92 3.41 -5.14
N HIS A 249 -18.30 3.63 -3.88
CA HIS A 249 -19.22 4.71 -3.51
C HIS A 249 -18.46 6.03 -3.48
N ASP A 250 -18.84 6.96 -4.36
CA ASP A 250 -18.20 8.25 -4.54
C ASP A 250 -19.26 9.34 -4.70
N GLU A 251 -19.15 10.41 -3.93
CA GLU A 251 -20.11 11.51 -3.89
C GLU A 251 -19.57 12.74 -4.61
N PRO A 252 -20.44 13.65 -5.08
CA PRO A 252 -20.01 14.94 -5.58
C PRO A 252 -19.66 15.89 -4.42
N GLY A 253 -18.91 16.96 -4.71
CA GLY A 253 -18.73 18.08 -3.78
C GLY A 253 -17.35 18.22 -3.15
N CYS A 254 -16.43 17.30 -3.39
CA CYS A 254 -15.04 17.49 -2.99
C CYS A 254 -14.30 18.45 -3.90
N LEU A 255 -13.34 19.21 -3.35
CA LEU A 255 -12.48 20.12 -4.10
C LEU A 255 -11.48 19.39 -4.99
N GLU A 256 -10.96 18.28 -4.49
CA GLU A 256 -10.02 17.43 -5.21
C GLU A 256 -10.76 16.23 -5.83
N PRO A 257 -10.34 15.78 -7.02
CA PRO A 257 -10.96 14.64 -7.66
C PRO A 257 -10.65 13.35 -6.93
N SER A 258 -11.61 12.43 -6.90
CA SER A 258 -11.42 11.06 -6.43
C SER A 258 -10.38 10.33 -7.27
N SER A 259 -9.62 9.44 -6.65
CA SER A 259 -8.59 8.65 -7.30
C SER A 259 -8.52 7.25 -6.71
N ALA A 260 -8.10 6.27 -7.51
CA ALA A 260 -7.96 4.91 -7.02
C ALA A 260 -6.88 4.13 -7.79
N ARG A 261 -6.40 3.07 -7.17
CA ARG A 261 -5.46 2.11 -7.76
C ARG A 261 -5.82 0.69 -7.35
N ILE A 262 -5.57 -0.26 -8.22
CA ILE A 262 -5.90 -1.66 -8.03
C ILE A 262 -4.65 -2.54 -8.08
N TYR A 263 -4.61 -3.57 -7.25
CA TYR A 263 -3.57 -4.59 -7.18
C TYR A 263 -4.18 -5.97 -7.33
N THR A 264 -3.45 -6.90 -7.92
CA THR A 264 -3.70 -8.33 -7.67
C THR A 264 -3.09 -8.69 -6.33
N ALA A 265 -3.86 -9.37 -5.49
CA ALA A 265 -3.42 -9.85 -4.18
C ALA A 265 -3.28 -11.37 -4.22
N GLU A 266 -2.15 -11.88 -3.74
CA GLU A 266 -1.91 -13.31 -3.60
C GLU A 266 -1.29 -13.60 -2.21
N LYS A 267 -1.15 -14.83 -1.80
CA LYS A 267 -0.79 -15.18 -0.42
C LYS A 267 0.54 -14.60 0.08
N HIS A 268 1.47 -14.21 -0.82
CA HIS A 268 2.76 -13.63 -0.44
C HIS A 268 2.80 -12.11 -0.54
N GLY A 269 1.77 -11.47 -1.11
CA GLY A 269 1.76 -10.01 -1.23
C GLY A 269 0.89 -9.47 -2.37
N TYR A 270 1.37 -8.40 -2.96
CA TYR A 270 0.66 -7.62 -3.96
C TYR A 270 1.53 -7.38 -5.18
N THR A 271 0.92 -7.37 -6.35
CA THR A 271 1.61 -6.96 -7.58
C THR A 271 1.86 -5.45 -7.60
N THR A 272 2.50 -4.95 -8.65
CA THR A 272 2.44 -3.52 -8.96
C THR A 272 0.98 -3.08 -9.14
N TRP A 273 0.68 -1.86 -8.71
CA TRP A 273 -0.65 -1.29 -8.86
C TRP A 273 -0.89 -0.75 -10.27
N VAL A 274 -2.15 -0.70 -10.65
CA VAL A 274 -2.63 -0.06 -11.88
C VAL A 274 -3.58 1.07 -11.50
N LEU A 275 -3.42 2.24 -12.12
CA LEU A 275 -4.29 3.40 -11.88
C LEU A 275 -5.70 3.10 -12.41
N ILE A 276 -6.71 3.46 -11.61
CA ILE A 276 -8.11 3.51 -12.02
C ILE A 276 -8.42 4.97 -12.40
N ASN A 277 -8.71 5.21 -13.67
CA ASN A 277 -9.09 6.54 -14.15
C ASN A 277 -10.55 6.81 -13.81
N ILE A 278 -10.82 7.51 -12.72
CA ILE A 278 -12.17 7.82 -12.26
C ILE A 278 -12.77 8.91 -13.14
N PRO A 279 -13.93 8.67 -13.80
CA PRO A 279 -14.59 9.69 -14.58
C PRO A 279 -15.11 10.82 -13.66
N PRO A 280 -15.02 12.09 -14.07
CA PRO A 280 -15.59 13.20 -13.30
C PRO A 280 -17.11 13.07 -13.22
N TYR A 281 -17.72 13.73 -12.24
CA TYR A 281 -19.15 13.92 -12.25
C TYR A 281 -19.55 14.77 -13.47
N LEU A 282 -20.56 14.31 -14.18
CA LEU A 282 -21.17 15.14 -15.24
C LEU A 282 -21.87 16.30 -14.56
N THR A 283 -21.30 17.48 -14.64
CA THR A 283 -22.02 18.71 -14.25
C THR A 283 -23.21 18.84 -15.20
N PRO A 284 -24.46 18.92 -14.71
CA PRO A 284 -25.60 19.14 -15.60
C PRO A 284 -25.34 20.42 -16.39
N THR A 285 -25.33 20.30 -17.72
CA THR A 285 -25.26 21.49 -18.58
C THR A 285 -26.42 22.39 -18.21
N PRO A 286 -26.19 23.67 -17.86
CA PRO A 286 -27.28 24.56 -17.54
C PRO A 286 -28.26 24.59 -18.72
N THR A 287 -29.49 24.18 -18.46
CA THR A 287 -30.57 24.31 -19.45
C THR A 287 -30.65 25.79 -19.88
N PRO A 288 -30.51 26.09 -21.16
CA PRO A 288 -30.63 27.50 -21.60
C PRO A 288 -31.97 28.03 -21.12
N GLU A 289 -31.93 29.13 -20.35
CA GLU A 289 -33.11 29.84 -19.89
C GLU A 289 -33.91 30.23 -21.12
N PRO A 290 -35.25 29.96 -21.18
CA PRO A 290 -36.05 30.37 -22.31
C PRO A 290 -35.90 31.86 -22.49
N SER A 291 -35.37 32.30 -23.64
CA SER A 291 -35.26 33.72 -23.96
C SER A 291 -36.67 34.31 -23.92
N GLU A 292 -36.92 35.18 -22.96
CA GLU A 292 -38.14 36.00 -22.90
C GLU A 292 -38.22 36.79 -24.21
N LYS A 293 -39.21 36.48 -24.99
CA LYS A 293 -39.44 37.13 -26.27
C LYS A 293 -40.03 38.49 -26.01
N PRO A 294 -39.52 39.59 -26.61
CA PRO A 294 -40.02 40.93 -26.39
C PRO A 294 -41.48 41.17 -26.83
#